data_f28d7c4b873a842734245fc63fb202a2
#
_entry.id   f28d7c4b873a842734245fc63fb202a2
#
_cell.length_a   1.000
_cell.length_b   1.000
_cell.length_c   1.000
_cell.angle_alpha   90.00
_cell.angle_beta   90.00
_cell.angle_gamma   90.00
#
_symmetry.space_group_name_H-M   'P 1'
#
loop_
_entity.id
_entity.type
_entity.pdbx_description
1 polymer ?
#
loop_
_entity_poly.entity_id
_entity_poly.type
_entity_poly.pdbx_seq_one_letter_code
_entity_poly.pdbx_strand_id
1 'polypeptide(L)'
;DVYKRQLHNRCRLQWKKWFGCRGLQFGRCILLDKELRLRLNSGSRVTLGDRVESDGRMSITTGYSSQLNIGSGVYFNDGAVISCLGKITIGEHTLFGPGVRIFDNNHRFSREEGVSRECTAGCITVGRSCWIASDVVLLKGTDIGDNCVIGAGCVIRGKVPAGSLVTRSGEQTTRPIETR
;
A
#
# COMPACT_ATOMS: atom_id res chain seq x y z
N ASP A 1 19.09 2.45 18.82
CA ASP A 1 20.00 3.10 17.90
C ASP A 1 19.49 2.96 16.45
N VAL A 2 19.04 4.08 15.87
CA VAL A 2 18.43 4.16 14.53
C VAL A 2 19.39 3.65 13.45
N TYR A 3 20.68 3.97 13.55
CA TYR A 3 21.68 3.54 12.57
C TYR A 3 21.87 2.02 12.53
N LYS A 4 21.84 1.37 13.68
CA LYS A 4 21.90 -0.10 13.75
C LYS A 4 20.65 -0.73 13.13
N ARG A 5 19.46 -0.16 13.38
CA ARG A 5 18.21 -0.59 12.74
C ARG A 5 18.26 -0.43 11.23
N GLN A 6 18.75 0.70 10.73
CA GLN A 6 18.88 0.95 9.28
C GLN A 6 19.84 -0.05 8.63
N LEU A 7 21.02 -0.27 9.21
CA LEU A 7 21.99 -1.23 8.69
C LEU A 7 21.42 -2.65 8.66
N HIS A 8 20.80 -3.08 9.78
CA HIS A 8 20.15 -4.39 9.86
C HIS A 8 19.05 -4.57 8.81
N ASN A 9 18.18 -3.56 8.63
CA ASN A 9 17.14 -3.59 7.59
C ASN A 9 17.72 -3.68 6.20
N ARG A 10 18.75 -2.91 5.90
CA ARG A 10 19.42 -2.93 4.59
C ARG A 10 20.02 -4.30 4.29
N CYS A 11 20.73 -4.90 5.23
CA CYS A 11 21.28 -6.26 5.09
C CYS A 11 20.17 -7.30 4.88
N ARG A 12 19.10 -7.24 5.67
CA ARG A 12 17.96 -8.15 5.58
C ARG A 12 17.24 -8.05 4.23
N LEU A 13 16.99 -6.83 3.72
CA LEU A 13 16.35 -6.62 2.43
C LEU A 13 17.25 -7.05 1.27
N GLN A 14 18.55 -6.78 1.37
CA GLN A 14 19.53 -7.22 0.38
C GLN A 14 19.60 -8.76 0.32
N TRP A 15 19.58 -9.41 1.47
CA TRP A 15 19.54 -10.87 1.56
C TRP A 15 18.25 -11.44 0.93
N LYS A 16 17.08 -10.87 1.26
CA LYS A 16 15.80 -11.24 0.61
C LYS A 16 15.84 -11.05 -0.90
N LYS A 17 16.44 -9.97 -1.40
CA LYS A 17 16.62 -9.72 -2.83
C LYS A 17 17.45 -10.81 -3.51
N TRP A 18 18.51 -11.27 -2.89
CA TRP A 18 19.36 -12.32 -3.45
C TRP A 18 18.70 -13.72 -3.45
N PHE A 19 17.99 -14.04 -2.38
CA PHE A 19 17.46 -15.40 -2.13
C PHE A 19 15.97 -15.59 -2.40
N GLY A 20 15.31 -14.72 -3.13
CA GLY A 20 13.91 -14.95 -3.49
C GLY A 20 13.12 -13.76 -4.03
N CYS A 21 13.51 -12.54 -3.68
CA CYS A 21 12.79 -11.33 -4.07
C CYS A 21 13.56 -10.52 -5.12
N ARG A 22 13.94 -11.13 -6.25
CA ARG A 22 14.77 -10.48 -7.29
C ARG A 22 14.19 -9.17 -7.82
N GLY A 23 12.87 -9.01 -7.83
CA GLY A 23 12.17 -7.81 -8.24
C GLY A 23 12.12 -6.69 -7.17
N LEU A 24 12.73 -6.90 -6.00
CA LEU A 24 12.76 -5.89 -4.93
C LEU A 24 13.86 -4.85 -5.20
N GLN A 25 13.47 -3.58 -5.23
CA GLN A 25 14.35 -2.42 -5.24
C GLN A 25 14.01 -1.55 -4.03
N PHE A 26 15.01 -0.95 -3.40
CA PHE A 26 14.77 -0.08 -2.25
C PHE A 26 15.82 1.03 -2.17
N GLY A 27 15.40 2.19 -1.69
CA GLY A 27 16.20 3.37 -1.50
C GLY A 27 17.02 3.34 -0.20
N ARG A 28 17.36 4.52 0.28
CA ARG A 28 18.18 4.73 1.49
C ARG A 28 17.30 4.91 2.73
N CYS A 29 17.89 4.68 3.90
CA CYS A 29 17.25 4.93 5.21
C CYS A 29 15.92 4.21 5.40
N ILE A 30 15.80 2.97 4.92
CA ILE A 30 14.59 2.15 5.10
C ILE A 30 14.51 1.63 6.54
N LEU A 31 13.37 1.81 7.19
CA LEU A 31 13.09 1.38 8.56
C LEU A 31 11.83 0.51 8.62
N LEU A 32 11.92 -0.72 8.13
CA LEU A 32 10.82 -1.67 8.20
C LEU A 32 10.93 -2.58 9.41
N ASP A 33 9.82 -2.90 10.04
CA ASP A 33 9.77 -3.80 11.18
C ASP A 33 10.29 -5.21 10.81
N LYS A 34 10.74 -5.94 11.82
CA LYS A 34 11.24 -7.32 11.68
C LYS A 34 10.17 -8.28 11.18
N GLU A 35 8.90 -8.00 11.43
CA GLU A 35 7.75 -8.82 11.04
C GLU A 35 7.26 -8.53 9.61
N LEU A 36 8.08 -7.87 8.79
CA LEU A 36 7.80 -7.70 7.36
C LEU A 36 7.75 -9.05 6.64
N ARG A 37 6.59 -9.36 6.06
CA ARG A 37 6.35 -10.54 5.21
C ARG A 37 6.31 -10.13 3.75
N LEU A 38 7.26 -10.63 2.95
CA LEU A 38 7.30 -10.41 1.50
C LEU A 38 7.07 -11.74 0.78
N ARG A 39 6.05 -11.79 -0.06
CA ARG A 39 5.76 -12.89 -0.99
C ARG A 39 5.72 -12.31 -2.41
N LEU A 40 6.86 -12.35 -3.09
CA LEU A 40 7.00 -11.80 -4.44
C LEU A 40 7.00 -12.92 -5.47
N ASN A 41 6.00 -12.92 -6.35
CA ASN A 41 5.91 -13.85 -7.46
C ASN A 41 6.83 -13.44 -8.62
N SER A 42 7.10 -14.39 -9.51
CA SER A 42 8.00 -14.21 -10.65
C SER A 42 7.58 -13.02 -11.53
N GLY A 43 8.56 -12.25 -11.98
CA GLY A 43 8.35 -11.07 -12.82
C GLY A 43 7.76 -9.85 -12.11
N SER A 44 7.35 -9.96 -10.83
CA SER A 44 6.86 -8.81 -10.07
C SER A 44 8.00 -7.84 -9.73
N ARG A 45 7.65 -6.55 -9.61
CA ARG A 45 8.56 -5.48 -9.16
C ARG A 45 7.99 -4.77 -7.96
N VAL A 46 8.80 -4.63 -6.93
CA VAL A 46 8.48 -3.83 -5.74
C VAL A 46 9.57 -2.78 -5.57
N THR A 47 9.19 -1.53 -5.65
CA THR A 47 10.10 -0.39 -5.46
C THR A 47 9.70 0.35 -4.19
N LEU A 48 10.65 0.51 -3.28
CA LEU A 48 10.52 1.34 -2.09
C LEU A 48 11.42 2.55 -2.23
N GLY A 49 10.87 3.75 -2.14
CA GLY A 49 11.64 4.99 -2.15
C GLY A 49 12.56 5.14 -0.94
N ASP A 50 13.21 6.29 -0.81
CA ASP A 50 14.02 6.63 0.36
C ASP A 50 13.14 6.83 1.60
N ARG A 51 13.63 6.50 2.80
CA ARG A 51 12.94 6.72 4.09
C ARG A 51 11.51 6.15 4.15
N VAL A 52 11.30 4.98 3.57
CA VAL A 52 10.07 4.23 3.80
C VAL A 52 10.17 3.54 5.15
N GLU A 53 9.12 3.69 5.97
CA GLU A 53 9.10 3.22 7.36
C GLU A 53 7.86 2.36 7.65
N SER A 54 8.01 1.39 8.56
CA SER A 54 6.88 0.71 9.18
C SER A 54 7.14 0.45 10.65
N ASP A 55 6.15 0.73 11.50
CA ASP A 55 6.22 0.55 12.96
C ASP A 55 5.50 -0.72 13.43
N GLY A 56 5.49 -1.76 12.62
CA GLY A 56 4.89 -3.02 13.01
C GLY A 56 4.77 -3.98 11.84
N ARG A 57 3.91 -4.98 12.01
CA ARG A 57 3.69 -6.03 11.02
C ARG A 57 3.23 -5.44 9.69
N MET A 58 3.89 -5.84 8.64
CA MET A 58 3.49 -5.49 7.28
C MET A 58 3.54 -6.73 6.39
N SER A 59 2.53 -6.91 5.56
CA SER A 59 2.50 -8.01 4.59
C SER A 59 2.33 -7.47 3.18
N ILE A 60 3.26 -7.84 2.30
CA ILE A 60 3.20 -7.52 0.87
C ILE A 60 3.17 -8.84 0.10
N THR A 61 2.11 -9.05 -0.66
CA THR A 61 1.99 -10.16 -1.60
C THR A 61 1.82 -9.61 -3.01
N THR A 62 2.58 -10.15 -3.96
CA THR A 62 2.48 -9.73 -5.37
C THR A 62 2.03 -10.87 -6.26
N GLY A 63 1.31 -10.53 -7.33
CA GLY A 63 1.04 -11.44 -8.44
C GLY A 63 2.20 -11.53 -9.43
N TYR A 64 2.05 -12.38 -10.44
CA TYR A 64 3.02 -12.48 -11.55
C TYR A 64 3.04 -11.16 -12.33
N SER A 65 4.24 -10.68 -12.65
CA SER A 65 4.46 -9.45 -13.44
C SER A 65 3.79 -8.17 -12.89
N SER A 66 3.36 -8.17 -11.64
CA SER A 66 2.74 -7.02 -10.97
C SER A 66 3.77 -5.94 -10.59
N GLN A 67 3.29 -4.72 -10.32
CA GLN A 67 4.13 -3.58 -9.99
C GLN A 67 3.62 -2.86 -8.75
N LEU A 68 4.43 -2.81 -7.70
CA LEU A 68 4.18 -2.02 -6.51
C LEU A 68 5.26 -0.94 -6.37
N ASN A 69 4.84 0.32 -6.42
CA ASN A 69 5.72 1.47 -6.22
C ASN A 69 5.30 2.23 -4.97
N ILE A 70 6.18 2.35 -4.01
CA ILE A 70 6.00 3.10 -2.78
C ILE A 70 6.99 4.26 -2.78
N GLY A 71 6.48 5.48 -2.76
CA GLY A 71 7.25 6.72 -2.80
C GLY A 71 8.12 6.94 -1.55
N SER A 72 8.98 7.94 -1.61
CA SER A 72 9.87 8.31 -0.51
C SER A 72 9.10 8.88 0.67
N GLY A 73 9.57 8.61 1.89
CA GLY A 73 8.96 9.14 3.12
C GLY A 73 7.58 8.57 3.44
N VAL A 74 7.16 7.50 2.78
CA VAL A 74 5.90 6.82 3.11
C VAL A 74 6.06 6.06 4.42
N TYR A 75 5.05 6.22 5.29
CA TYR A 75 5.00 5.58 6.59
C TYR A 75 3.79 4.65 6.70
N PHE A 76 4.02 3.45 7.22
CA PHE A 76 2.97 2.49 7.57
C PHE A 76 2.98 2.20 9.05
N ASN A 77 1.81 2.26 9.68
CA ASN A 77 1.63 1.77 11.04
C ASN A 77 1.41 0.24 11.04
N ASP A 78 1.23 -0.36 12.23
CA ASP A 78 1.06 -1.81 12.40
C ASP A 78 -0.11 -2.39 11.60
N GLY A 79 0.08 -3.60 11.12
CA GLY A 79 -0.97 -4.40 10.50
C GLY A 79 -1.28 -4.06 9.04
N ALA A 80 -0.42 -3.32 8.35
CA ALA A 80 -0.62 -3.00 6.94
C ALA A 80 -0.57 -4.26 6.04
N VAL A 81 -1.56 -4.40 5.14
CA VAL A 81 -1.65 -5.51 4.18
C VAL A 81 -1.79 -4.98 2.77
N ILE A 82 -0.86 -5.37 1.90
CA ILE A 82 -0.88 -5.02 0.47
C ILE A 82 -0.92 -6.29 -0.37
N SER A 83 -1.96 -6.43 -1.19
CA SER A 83 -2.07 -7.47 -2.21
C SER A 83 -2.09 -6.80 -3.58
N CYS A 84 -0.98 -6.90 -4.30
CA CYS A 84 -0.75 -6.27 -5.60
C CYS A 84 -0.65 -7.34 -6.69
N LEU A 85 -1.72 -7.53 -7.44
CA LEU A 85 -1.75 -8.46 -8.57
C LEU A 85 -1.60 -7.74 -9.94
N GLY A 86 -1.88 -6.45 -9.99
CA GLY A 86 -1.71 -5.59 -11.15
C GLY A 86 -0.71 -4.47 -10.87
N LYS A 87 -1.21 -3.28 -10.54
CA LYS A 87 -0.36 -2.12 -10.27
C LYS A 87 -0.86 -1.30 -9.10
N ILE A 88 0.01 -1.08 -8.11
CA ILE A 88 -0.23 -0.15 -7.00
C ILE A 88 0.86 0.91 -6.98
N THR A 89 0.46 2.18 -6.94
CA THR A 89 1.36 3.33 -6.80
C THR A 89 0.96 4.15 -5.60
N ILE A 90 1.90 4.42 -4.70
CA ILE A 90 1.72 5.25 -3.51
C ILE A 90 2.70 6.41 -3.61
N GLY A 91 2.17 7.62 -3.59
CA GLY A 91 2.92 8.87 -3.66
C GLY A 91 3.73 9.13 -2.39
N GLU A 92 4.68 10.04 -2.51
CA GLU A 92 5.62 10.39 -1.45
C GLU A 92 4.92 10.99 -0.22
N HIS A 93 5.53 10.81 0.95
CA HIS A 93 5.09 11.40 2.22
C HIS A 93 3.66 11.06 2.64
N THR A 94 3.10 9.98 2.12
CA THR A 94 1.77 9.50 2.51
C THR A 94 1.87 8.63 3.77
N LEU A 95 0.94 8.87 4.71
CA LEU A 95 0.89 8.21 6.00
C LEU A 95 -0.28 7.22 6.06
N PHE A 96 0.00 6.00 6.50
CA PHE A 96 -1.00 4.95 6.70
C PHE A 96 -1.15 4.62 8.17
N GLY A 97 -2.36 4.71 8.70
CA GLY A 97 -2.74 4.27 10.02
C GLY A 97 -2.70 2.74 10.18
N PRO A 98 -2.89 2.23 11.41
CA PRO A 98 -2.90 0.80 11.66
C PRO A 98 -4.05 0.08 10.94
N GLY A 99 -3.80 -1.17 10.57
CA GLY A 99 -4.80 -2.04 9.97
C GLY A 99 -5.21 -1.70 8.53
N VAL A 100 -4.52 -0.80 7.84
CA VAL A 100 -4.84 -0.45 6.44
C VAL A 100 -4.66 -1.64 5.52
N ARG A 101 -5.61 -1.83 4.58
CA ARG A 101 -5.62 -2.92 3.60
C ARG A 101 -5.74 -2.36 2.19
N ILE A 102 -4.88 -2.81 1.28
CA ILE A 102 -4.81 -2.35 -0.10
C ILE A 102 -4.90 -3.56 -1.04
N PHE A 103 -6.00 -3.67 -1.80
CA PHE A 103 -6.28 -4.81 -2.68
C PHE A 103 -6.64 -4.32 -4.09
N ASP A 104 -5.73 -4.49 -5.05
CA ASP A 104 -5.98 -4.15 -6.46
C ASP A 104 -6.65 -5.28 -7.24
N ASN A 105 -7.17 -6.27 -6.55
CA ASN A 105 -7.69 -7.48 -7.16
C ASN A 105 -8.99 -7.95 -6.52
N ASN A 106 -9.78 -8.70 -7.31
CA ASN A 106 -10.99 -9.39 -6.86
C ASN A 106 -10.98 -10.80 -7.42
N HIS A 107 -11.55 -11.76 -6.70
CA HIS A 107 -11.88 -13.06 -7.26
C HIS A 107 -12.92 -12.92 -8.38
N ARG A 108 -12.84 -13.79 -9.39
CA ARG A 108 -13.92 -13.93 -10.37
C ARG A 108 -15.10 -14.63 -9.73
N PHE A 109 -16.28 -14.20 -10.07
CA PHE A 109 -17.53 -14.84 -9.68
C PHE A 109 -18.58 -14.65 -10.75
N SER A 110 -19.49 -15.60 -10.87
CA SER A 110 -20.68 -15.52 -11.68
C SER A 110 -21.89 -16.01 -10.88
N ARG A 111 -23.07 -15.74 -11.41
CA ARG A 111 -24.32 -16.20 -10.79
C ARG A 111 -24.45 -17.72 -10.86
N GLU A 112 -23.94 -18.31 -11.93
CA GLU A 112 -24.09 -19.74 -12.27
C GLU A 112 -23.04 -20.59 -11.56
N GLU A 113 -21.79 -20.14 -11.51
CA GLU A 113 -20.64 -20.91 -11.02
C GLU A 113 -20.18 -20.50 -9.63
N GLY A 114 -20.70 -19.37 -9.10
CA GLY A 114 -20.24 -18.82 -7.82
C GLY A 114 -18.83 -18.20 -7.94
N VAL A 115 -17.99 -18.39 -6.91
CA VAL A 115 -16.65 -17.81 -6.84
C VAL A 115 -15.59 -18.78 -7.37
N SER A 116 -14.65 -18.26 -8.16
CA SER A 116 -13.48 -18.98 -8.65
C SER A 116 -12.22 -18.54 -7.90
N ARG A 117 -11.17 -19.37 -7.96
CA ARG A 117 -9.84 -18.99 -7.45
C ARG A 117 -9.11 -17.99 -8.34
N GLU A 118 -9.55 -17.80 -9.57
CA GLU A 118 -8.98 -16.81 -10.46
C GLU A 118 -9.28 -15.41 -9.96
N CYS A 119 -8.29 -14.54 -10.12
CA CYS A 119 -8.41 -13.14 -9.74
C CYS A 119 -8.36 -12.22 -10.97
N THR A 120 -9.13 -11.14 -10.91
CA THR A 120 -8.99 -10.01 -11.83
C THR A 120 -8.17 -8.93 -11.17
N ALA A 121 -7.05 -8.57 -11.77
CA ALA A 121 -6.20 -7.49 -11.32
C ALA A 121 -6.67 -6.13 -11.86
N GLY A 122 -6.23 -5.06 -11.21
CA GLY A 122 -6.47 -3.68 -11.62
C GLY A 122 -5.38 -2.75 -11.14
N CYS A 123 -5.72 -1.47 -10.99
CA CYS A 123 -4.79 -0.45 -10.52
C CYS A 123 -5.33 0.22 -9.25
N ILE A 124 -4.40 0.66 -8.39
CA ILE A 124 -4.65 1.58 -7.29
C ILE A 124 -3.60 2.68 -7.36
N THR A 125 -4.04 3.92 -7.26
CA THR A 125 -3.18 5.08 -7.10
C THR A 125 -3.54 5.81 -5.82
N VAL A 126 -2.54 6.15 -5.03
CA VAL A 126 -2.64 7.06 -3.89
C VAL A 126 -1.65 8.18 -4.14
N GLY A 127 -2.11 9.41 -4.10
CA GLY A 127 -1.31 10.61 -4.29
C GLY A 127 -0.28 10.82 -3.18
N ARG A 128 0.47 11.89 -3.28
CA ARG A 128 1.45 12.31 -2.26
C ARG A 128 0.78 13.03 -1.10
N SER A 129 1.46 13.03 0.06
CA SER A 129 1.06 13.79 1.25
C SER A 129 -0.38 13.49 1.70
N CYS A 130 -0.83 12.25 1.53
CA CYS A 130 -2.14 11.81 1.99
C CYS A 130 -2.05 11.24 3.42
N TRP A 131 -3.17 11.32 4.13
CA TRP A 131 -3.35 10.58 5.38
C TRP A 131 -4.47 9.56 5.22
N ILE A 132 -4.12 8.29 5.23
CA ILE A 132 -5.03 7.15 5.17
C ILE A 132 -5.14 6.62 6.60
N ALA A 133 -6.24 6.92 7.27
CA ALA A 133 -6.41 6.61 8.70
C ALA A 133 -6.60 5.10 8.96
N SER A 134 -6.82 4.75 10.23
CA SER A 134 -6.88 3.36 10.69
C SER A 134 -7.98 2.55 9.99
N ASP A 135 -7.72 1.27 9.73
CA ASP A 135 -8.66 0.29 9.18
C ASP A 135 -9.30 0.69 7.83
N VAL A 136 -8.68 1.61 7.09
CA VAL A 136 -9.12 1.95 5.74
C VAL A 136 -8.82 0.79 4.79
N VAL A 137 -9.77 0.51 3.90
CA VAL A 137 -9.63 -0.50 2.85
C VAL A 137 -9.65 0.19 1.49
N LEU A 138 -8.56 0.07 0.73
CA LEU A 138 -8.47 0.56 -0.65
C LEU A 138 -8.70 -0.63 -1.61
N LEU A 139 -9.74 -0.53 -2.42
CA LEU A 139 -10.15 -1.58 -3.35
C LEU A 139 -9.70 -1.29 -4.78
N LYS A 140 -9.75 -2.32 -5.61
CA LYS A 140 -9.45 -2.24 -7.05
C LYS A 140 -10.15 -1.06 -7.72
N GLY A 141 -9.38 -0.24 -8.44
CA GLY A 141 -9.86 0.95 -9.14
C GLY A 141 -9.85 2.22 -8.28
N THR A 142 -9.29 2.19 -7.07
CA THR A 142 -9.08 3.39 -6.25
C THR A 142 -8.06 4.32 -6.91
N ASP A 143 -8.41 5.61 -7.01
CA ASP A 143 -7.55 6.69 -7.50
C ASP A 143 -7.70 7.91 -6.58
N ILE A 144 -6.81 8.04 -5.61
CA ILE A 144 -6.79 9.13 -4.62
C ILE A 144 -5.78 10.17 -5.07
N GLY A 145 -6.23 11.42 -5.23
CA GLY A 145 -5.37 12.55 -5.55
C GLY A 145 -4.45 12.96 -4.39
N ASP A 146 -3.61 13.96 -4.62
CA ASP A 146 -2.68 14.48 -3.62
C ASP A 146 -3.39 15.17 -2.44
N ASN A 147 -2.72 15.22 -1.29
CA ASN A 147 -3.16 15.96 -0.10
C ASN A 147 -4.58 15.57 0.39
N CYS A 148 -4.95 14.31 0.28
CA CYS A 148 -6.23 13.81 0.75
C CYS A 148 -6.14 13.25 2.18
N VAL A 149 -7.26 13.32 2.89
CA VAL A 149 -7.46 12.64 4.17
C VAL A 149 -8.59 11.63 4.02
N ILE A 150 -8.30 10.36 4.32
CA ILE A 150 -9.30 9.29 4.33
C ILE A 150 -9.52 8.89 5.79
N GLY A 151 -10.70 9.14 6.29
CA GLY A 151 -11.10 8.85 7.67
C GLY A 151 -11.12 7.36 7.99
N ALA A 152 -10.97 7.04 9.26
CA ALA A 152 -10.87 5.65 9.74
C ALA A 152 -12.08 4.78 9.33
N GLY A 153 -11.81 3.53 9.00
CA GLY A 153 -12.82 2.54 8.63
C GLY A 153 -13.49 2.77 7.27
N CYS A 154 -13.03 3.74 6.46
CA CYS A 154 -13.55 3.95 5.12
C CYS A 154 -13.15 2.81 4.18
N VAL A 155 -14.06 2.45 3.28
CA VAL A 155 -13.80 1.54 2.16
C VAL A 155 -13.87 2.35 0.86
N ILE A 156 -12.73 2.49 0.18
CA ILE A 156 -12.60 3.37 -0.98
C ILE A 156 -12.55 2.56 -2.27
N ARG A 157 -13.32 3.03 -3.25
CA ARG A 157 -13.29 2.59 -4.65
C ARG A 157 -13.53 3.79 -5.54
N GLY A 158 -12.85 3.85 -6.69
CA GLY A 158 -13.00 4.96 -7.65
C GLY A 158 -12.19 6.18 -7.26
N LYS A 159 -12.58 7.33 -7.83
CA LYS A 159 -11.78 8.56 -7.77
C LYS A 159 -12.11 9.40 -6.53
N VAL A 160 -11.07 9.85 -5.86
CA VAL A 160 -11.10 10.87 -4.80
C VAL A 160 -10.27 12.07 -5.29
N PRO A 161 -10.87 13.24 -5.55
CA PRO A 161 -10.13 14.41 -6.01
C PRO A 161 -9.06 14.86 -5.02
N ALA A 162 -7.99 15.48 -5.50
CA ALA A 162 -6.95 16.05 -4.64
C ALA A 162 -7.53 17.03 -3.63
N GLY A 163 -6.92 17.12 -2.43
CA GLY A 163 -7.35 18.01 -1.36
C GLY A 163 -8.70 17.63 -0.72
N SER A 164 -9.12 16.38 -0.83
CA SER A 164 -10.42 15.92 -0.28
C SER A 164 -10.28 15.29 1.09
N LEU A 165 -11.29 15.52 1.93
CA LEU A 165 -11.53 14.76 3.15
C LEU A 165 -12.68 13.79 2.88
N VAL A 166 -12.44 12.49 3.06
CA VAL A 166 -13.45 11.43 2.99
C VAL A 166 -13.70 10.90 4.38
N THR A 167 -14.94 10.92 4.83
CA THR A 167 -15.35 10.41 6.14
C THR A 167 -16.48 9.38 6.00
N ARG A 168 -16.57 8.48 6.96
CA ARG A 168 -17.67 7.52 7.05
C ARG A 168 -18.77 8.09 7.93
N SER A 169 -19.84 8.59 7.32
CA SER A 169 -21.06 9.03 8.02
C SER A 169 -22.25 8.21 7.54
N GLY A 170 -22.28 6.88 7.85
CA GLY A 170 -23.29 5.98 7.28
C GLY A 170 -23.07 5.73 5.79
N GLU A 171 -23.05 6.78 4.98
CA GLU A 171 -22.62 6.81 3.59
C GLU A 171 -21.25 7.51 3.45
N GLN A 172 -20.45 7.13 2.44
CA GLN A 172 -19.18 7.80 2.15
C GLN A 172 -19.46 9.23 1.68
N THR A 173 -19.04 10.23 2.45
CA THR A 173 -19.08 11.63 2.03
C THR A 173 -17.71 12.13 1.61
N THR A 174 -17.66 12.96 0.57
CA THR A 174 -16.43 13.60 0.07
C THR A 174 -16.61 15.10 0.10
N ARG A 175 -15.70 15.81 0.75
CA ARG A 175 -15.68 17.29 0.79
C ARG A 175 -14.25 17.83 0.66
N PRO A 176 -14.04 19.04 0.17
CA PRO A 176 -12.74 19.69 0.18
C PRO A 176 -12.19 19.83 1.60
N ILE A 177 -10.87 19.78 1.74
CA ILE A 177 -10.18 20.11 2.99
C ILE A 177 -10.18 21.64 3.12
N GLU A 178 -10.73 22.14 4.23
CA GLU A 178 -10.70 23.57 4.53
C GLU A 178 -9.26 23.97 4.86
N THR A 179 -8.76 25.03 4.21
CA THR A 179 -7.47 25.65 4.55
C THR A 179 -7.62 26.41 5.87
N ARG A 180 -6.70 26.15 6.80
CA ARG A 180 -6.54 26.98 8.01
C ARG A 180 -5.77 28.24 7.68
#